data_6cc7794461413375b2ec0109f4f7f3ff
#
_entry.id   6cc7794461413375b2ec0109f4f7f3ff
#
_cell.length_a   1.000
_cell.length_b   1.000
_cell.length_c   1.000
_cell.angle_alpha   90.00
_cell.angle_beta   90.00
_cell.angle_gamma   90.00
#
_symmetry.space_group_name_H-M   'P 1'
#
loop_
_entity.id
_entity.type
_entity.pdbx_description
1 polymer ?
#
loop_
_entity_poly.entity_id
_entity_poly.type
_entity_poly.pdbx_seq_one_letter_code
_entity_poly.pdbx_strand_id
1 'polypeptide(L)'
;INPDDIESMSVLSGAAAAALYGSNASNGAIVITTKKGKVGRVALTVSSNTEMLSPFVMPQFQNRYGTSGTDASWGKRLNEANYRGYDPASDYFQTGLIGTESVTLSTGTEHNQTYLSAAAVNSRGIIPNNKYDRYNFTFRNTTLFLEDKMKLDVGAQYIMQKDRNMVNQGIYANPLSSAYLFPRGNDWEDYKMYERYDLERNMYTQYWPQGGGSFRLQNPYWINYRNLRENDKDRYMLSAALSYDILSWLNVAGRVRLDNSYNTYTQKYYASTIATIAEGENGFYGVTNTRDKQTYADLLLNINKTFGEDWSLTANIGASYSDNRSEALAVSGPIAANGLPNFFTV
;
A
#
# COMPACT_ATOMS: atom_id res chain seq x y z
N ILE A 1 5.79 -1.83 7.92
CA ILE A 1 7.08 -2.13 8.59
C ILE A 1 8.09 -2.40 7.50
N ASN A 2 9.29 -1.81 7.63
CA ASN A 2 10.41 -2.15 6.76
C ASN A 2 10.90 -3.56 7.09
N PRO A 3 11.07 -4.48 6.10
CA PRO A 3 11.58 -5.82 6.35
C PRO A 3 12.94 -5.83 7.08
N ASP A 4 13.80 -4.87 6.80
CA ASP A 4 15.12 -4.76 7.45
C ASP A 4 15.05 -4.41 8.95
N ASP A 5 13.91 -3.88 9.43
CA ASP A 5 13.64 -3.61 10.84
C ASP A 5 13.09 -4.82 11.59
N ILE A 6 12.81 -5.94 10.91
CA ILE A 6 12.26 -7.15 11.52
C ILE A 6 13.40 -7.99 12.09
N GLU A 7 13.29 -8.35 13.37
CA GLU A 7 14.17 -9.30 14.03
C GLU A 7 13.61 -10.72 13.92
N SER A 8 12.30 -10.89 14.16
CA SER A 8 11.63 -12.17 14.06
C SER A 8 10.15 -12.01 13.69
N MET A 9 9.60 -13.04 13.07
CA MET A 9 8.20 -13.15 12.73
C MET A 9 7.67 -14.52 13.14
N SER A 10 6.56 -14.54 13.87
CA SER A 10 5.86 -15.77 14.26
C SER A 10 4.44 -15.75 13.73
N VAL A 11 4.03 -16.80 13.05
CA VAL A 11 2.67 -16.98 12.53
C VAL A 11 1.92 -17.92 13.46
N LEU A 12 0.84 -17.43 14.03
CA LEU A 12 -0.04 -18.22 14.93
C LEU A 12 -1.29 -18.63 14.16
N SER A 13 -1.65 -19.90 14.22
CA SER A 13 -2.91 -20.41 13.67
C SER A 13 -4.13 -19.91 14.47
N GLY A 14 -5.33 -19.97 13.88
CA GLY A 14 -6.55 -19.36 14.44
C GLY A 14 -6.80 -19.70 15.90
N ALA A 15 -6.77 -20.99 16.28
CA ALA A 15 -7.03 -21.42 17.66
C ALA A 15 -5.98 -20.90 18.66
N ALA A 16 -4.69 -21.01 18.32
CA ALA A 16 -3.59 -20.52 19.16
C ALA A 16 -3.60 -18.98 19.25
N ALA A 17 -3.87 -18.30 18.14
CA ALA A 17 -3.99 -16.86 18.12
C ALA A 17 -5.19 -16.36 18.94
N ALA A 18 -6.36 -17.00 18.82
CA ALA A 18 -7.55 -16.65 19.58
C ALA A 18 -7.37 -16.86 21.08
N ALA A 19 -6.65 -17.91 21.49
CA ALA A 19 -6.34 -18.17 22.90
C ALA A 19 -5.46 -17.06 23.52
N LEU A 20 -4.53 -16.49 22.74
CA LEU A 20 -3.60 -15.46 23.22
C LEU A 20 -4.12 -14.03 23.03
N TYR A 21 -4.86 -13.75 21.97
CA TYR A 21 -5.25 -12.40 21.54
C TYR A 21 -6.77 -12.18 21.44
N GLY A 22 -7.56 -13.18 21.84
CA GLY A 22 -9.02 -13.09 21.84
C GLY A 22 -9.67 -13.26 20.46
N SER A 23 -10.95 -12.93 20.37
CA SER A 23 -11.78 -13.13 19.16
C SER A 23 -11.26 -12.39 17.90
N ASN A 24 -10.57 -11.28 18.06
CA ASN A 24 -10.01 -10.53 16.94
C ASN A 24 -8.92 -11.31 16.18
N ALA A 25 -8.32 -12.32 16.80
CA ALA A 25 -7.30 -13.17 16.21
C ALA A 25 -7.84 -14.57 15.81
N SER A 26 -9.16 -14.74 15.69
CA SER A 26 -9.79 -16.02 15.32
C SER A 26 -9.32 -16.57 13.97
N ASN A 27 -8.94 -15.70 13.03
CA ASN A 27 -8.39 -16.07 11.73
C ASN A 27 -6.85 -16.22 11.72
N GLY A 28 -6.21 -16.17 12.88
CA GLY A 28 -4.76 -16.20 13.02
C GLY A 28 -4.17 -14.84 13.35
N ALA A 29 -2.88 -14.84 13.72
CA ALA A 29 -2.12 -13.65 14.00
C ALA A 29 -0.68 -13.77 13.50
N ILE A 30 -0.11 -12.68 13.04
CA ILE A 30 1.31 -12.54 12.72
C ILE A 30 1.93 -11.64 13.77
N VAL A 31 2.82 -12.21 14.58
CA VAL A 31 3.54 -11.50 15.63
C VAL A 31 4.91 -11.09 15.07
N ILE A 32 5.17 -9.78 14.98
CA ILE A 32 6.41 -9.22 14.45
C ILE A 32 7.18 -8.58 15.61
N THR A 33 8.41 -9.02 15.79
CA THR A 33 9.37 -8.39 16.70
C THR A 33 10.32 -7.53 15.87
N THR A 34 10.42 -6.25 16.21
CA THR A 34 11.32 -5.32 15.52
C THR A 34 12.69 -5.30 16.20
N LYS A 35 13.73 -5.02 15.40
CA LYS A 35 15.11 -4.89 15.88
C LYS A 35 15.25 -3.81 16.96
N LYS A 36 16.17 -4.04 17.88
CA LYS A 36 16.59 -3.11 18.93
C LYS A 36 18.07 -2.78 18.74
N GLY A 37 18.55 -1.76 19.43
CA GLY A 37 19.99 -1.54 19.59
C GLY A 37 20.66 -2.75 20.25
N LYS A 38 21.91 -2.97 19.93
CA LYS A 38 22.72 -4.06 20.51
C LYS A 38 23.92 -3.49 21.25
N VAL A 39 24.29 -4.16 22.33
CA VAL A 39 25.52 -3.87 23.08
C VAL A 39 26.73 -4.11 22.18
N GLY A 40 27.68 -3.21 22.20
CA GLY A 40 28.94 -3.36 21.48
C GLY A 40 29.27 -2.19 20.57
N ARG A 41 30.08 -2.46 19.54
CA ARG A 41 30.53 -1.43 18.60
C ARG A 41 29.34 -0.93 17.75
N VAL A 42 29.46 0.31 17.31
CA VAL A 42 28.56 0.90 16.33
C VAL A 42 28.52 0.03 15.07
N ALA A 43 27.37 -0.47 14.72
CA ALA A 43 27.12 -1.24 13.51
C ALA A 43 26.27 -0.40 12.55
N LEU A 44 26.85 -0.06 11.40
CA LEU A 44 26.16 0.58 10.29
C LEU A 44 25.95 -0.46 9.19
N THR A 45 24.72 -0.65 8.77
CA THR A 45 24.37 -1.54 7.67
C THR A 45 23.69 -0.75 6.57
N VAL A 46 24.12 -0.93 5.33
CA VAL A 46 23.51 -0.36 4.13
C VAL A 46 23.05 -1.53 3.27
N SER A 47 21.79 -1.53 2.88
CA SER A 47 21.20 -2.55 2.01
C SER A 47 20.62 -1.87 0.76
N SER A 48 20.82 -2.49 -0.40
CA SER A 48 20.21 -2.09 -1.65
C SER A 48 19.73 -3.34 -2.38
N ASN A 49 18.47 -3.34 -2.79
CA ASN A 49 17.88 -4.41 -3.57
C ASN A 49 17.12 -3.83 -4.75
N THR A 50 17.29 -4.44 -5.92
CA THR A 50 16.56 -4.05 -7.13
C THR A 50 15.88 -5.28 -7.72
N GLU A 51 14.57 -5.19 -7.89
CA GLU A 51 13.76 -6.25 -8.48
C GLU A 51 13.19 -5.78 -9.83
N MET A 52 13.27 -6.66 -10.84
CA MET A 52 12.65 -6.47 -12.13
C MET A 52 11.45 -7.38 -12.25
N LEU A 53 10.32 -6.83 -12.68
CA LEU A 53 9.07 -7.55 -12.79
C LEU A 53 8.61 -7.59 -14.25
N SER A 54 8.13 -8.76 -14.68
CA SER A 54 7.47 -8.95 -15.97
C SER A 54 6.21 -9.80 -15.79
N PRO A 55 5.24 -9.73 -16.72
CA PRO A 55 4.09 -10.64 -16.67
C PRO A 55 4.56 -12.10 -16.73
N PHE A 56 4.12 -12.92 -15.77
CA PHE A 56 4.52 -14.32 -15.68
C PHE A 56 3.47 -15.26 -16.27
N VAL A 57 2.20 -15.06 -15.88
CA VAL A 57 1.08 -15.85 -16.40
C VAL A 57 0.13 -14.92 -17.14
N MET A 58 -0.10 -15.21 -18.40
CA MET A 58 -0.98 -14.45 -19.28
C MET A 58 -2.11 -15.32 -19.81
N PRO A 59 -3.34 -14.81 -19.93
CA PRO A 59 -4.40 -15.53 -20.60
C PRO A 59 -4.03 -15.71 -22.08
N GLN A 60 -4.31 -16.89 -22.61
CA GLN A 60 -4.09 -17.19 -24.02
C GLN A 60 -5.35 -16.88 -24.82
N PHE A 61 -5.22 -16.05 -25.82
CA PHE A 61 -6.30 -15.68 -26.73
C PHE A 61 -6.08 -16.27 -28.10
N GLN A 62 -7.17 -16.42 -28.86
CA GLN A 62 -7.09 -16.85 -30.24
C GLN A 62 -6.41 -15.77 -31.10
N ASN A 63 -5.56 -16.18 -32.05
CA ASN A 63 -4.82 -15.33 -33.00
C ASN A 63 -5.10 -15.71 -34.47
N ARG A 64 -6.18 -16.47 -34.72
CA ARG A 64 -6.52 -16.96 -36.08
C ARG A 64 -7.53 -16.09 -36.80
N TYR A 65 -8.37 -15.39 -36.06
CA TYR A 65 -9.44 -14.57 -36.61
C TYR A 65 -9.35 -13.15 -36.07
N GLY A 66 -9.56 -12.17 -36.92
CA GLY A 66 -9.61 -10.77 -36.55
C GLY A 66 -10.97 -10.36 -36.02
N THR A 67 -11.22 -9.05 -36.02
CA THR A 67 -12.50 -8.49 -35.60
C THR A 67 -13.52 -8.52 -36.72
N SER A 68 -14.80 -8.59 -36.36
CA SER A 68 -15.95 -8.45 -37.27
C SER A 68 -16.44 -7.00 -37.39
N GLY A 69 -15.75 -6.03 -36.80
CA GLY A 69 -16.11 -4.60 -36.92
C GLY A 69 -15.75 -3.74 -35.73
N THR A 70 -15.95 -4.18 -34.51
CA THR A 70 -15.64 -3.43 -33.28
C THR A 70 -14.67 -4.24 -32.40
N ASP A 71 -15.11 -4.58 -31.22
CA ASP A 71 -14.38 -5.36 -30.22
C ASP A 71 -14.67 -6.86 -30.29
N ALA A 72 -15.52 -7.32 -31.23
CA ALA A 72 -15.88 -8.72 -31.37
C ALA A 72 -14.86 -9.51 -32.20
N SER A 73 -14.42 -10.63 -31.71
CA SER A 73 -13.62 -11.61 -32.45
C SER A 73 -14.46 -12.37 -33.50
N TRP A 74 -13.82 -13.26 -34.24
CA TRP A 74 -14.42 -14.16 -35.25
C TRP A 74 -14.82 -13.46 -36.56
N GLY A 75 -14.09 -12.41 -36.92
CA GLY A 75 -14.15 -11.81 -38.25
C GLY A 75 -13.37 -12.64 -39.29
N LYS A 76 -12.75 -11.98 -40.24
CA LYS A 76 -11.97 -12.64 -41.29
C LYS A 76 -10.77 -13.41 -40.70
N ARG A 77 -10.43 -14.52 -41.33
CA ARG A 77 -9.19 -15.26 -40.98
C ARG A 77 -7.97 -14.37 -41.21
N LEU A 78 -7.10 -14.33 -40.20
CA LEU A 78 -5.83 -13.61 -40.25
C LEU A 78 -4.79 -14.38 -41.09
N ASN A 79 -3.96 -13.65 -41.79
CA ASN A 79 -2.80 -14.10 -42.53
C ASN A 79 -1.69 -13.08 -42.43
N GLU A 80 -0.56 -13.29 -43.07
CA GLU A 80 0.60 -12.37 -43.02
C GLU A 80 0.27 -10.92 -43.45
N ALA A 81 -0.74 -10.73 -44.28
CA ALA A 81 -1.13 -9.39 -44.74
C ALA A 81 -2.01 -8.61 -43.76
N ASN A 82 -2.77 -9.29 -42.89
CA ASN A 82 -3.74 -8.66 -42.01
C ASN A 82 -3.53 -8.94 -40.51
N TYR A 83 -2.49 -9.68 -40.14
CA TYR A 83 -2.07 -9.90 -38.77
C TYR A 83 -1.02 -8.86 -38.37
N ARG A 84 -1.28 -8.12 -37.31
CA ARG A 84 -0.38 -7.07 -36.81
C ARG A 84 0.49 -7.50 -35.64
N GLY A 85 0.37 -8.74 -35.21
CA GLY A 85 1.23 -9.35 -34.20
C GLY A 85 1.01 -8.86 -32.78
N TYR A 86 -0.16 -8.27 -32.45
CA TYR A 86 -0.43 -7.77 -31.11
C TYR A 86 -0.33 -8.87 -30.07
N ASP A 87 0.54 -8.68 -29.08
CA ASP A 87 0.67 -9.48 -27.87
C ASP A 87 0.61 -8.57 -26.62
N PRO A 88 -0.42 -8.69 -25.77
CA PRO A 88 -0.53 -7.85 -24.57
C PRO A 88 0.72 -7.88 -23.68
N ALA A 89 1.42 -9.00 -23.60
CA ALA A 89 2.59 -9.13 -22.74
C ALA A 89 3.75 -8.23 -23.17
N SER A 90 3.99 -8.09 -24.48
CA SER A 90 5.06 -7.27 -25.03
C SER A 90 4.63 -5.85 -25.38
N ASP A 91 3.37 -5.66 -25.80
CA ASP A 91 2.96 -4.40 -26.43
C ASP A 91 2.31 -3.44 -25.45
N TYR A 92 1.63 -3.94 -24.42
CA TYR A 92 0.97 -3.12 -23.40
C TYR A 92 1.75 -3.04 -22.10
N PHE A 93 2.21 -4.18 -21.57
CA PHE A 93 2.94 -4.18 -20.32
C PHE A 93 4.36 -3.64 -20.48
N GLN A 94 4.89 -3.09 -19.43
CA GLN A 94 6.27 -2.65 -19.33
C GLN A 94 7.03 -3.47 -18.29
N THR A 95 8.36 -3.40 -18.30
CA THR A 95 9.16 -3.95 -17.20
C THR A 95 8.91 -3.11 -15.95
N GLY A 96 8.39 -3.75 -14.90
CA GLY A 96 8.29 -3.15 -13.59
C GLY A 96 9.66 -3.12 -12.90
N LEU A 97 9.86 -2.15 -12.02
CA LEU A 97 11.11 -1.99 -11.28
C LEU A 97 10.77 -1.63 -9.83
N ILE A 98 11.37 -2.33 -8.87
CA ILE A 98 11.29 -2.01 -7.46
C ILE A 98 12.71 -1.83 -6.93
N GLY A 99 13.03 -0.61 -6.50
CA GLY A 99 14.24 -0.30 -5.74
C GLY A 99 13.89 -0.26 -4.25
N THR A 100 14.64 -0.98 -3.44
CA THR A 100 14.56 -0.92 -1.99
C THR A 100 15.93 -0.62 -1.42
N GLU A 101 16.03 0.48 -0.71
CA GLU A 101 17.27 0.95 -0.12
C GLU A 101 17.06 1.19 1.37
N SER A 102 18.00 0.77 2.20
CA SER A 102 17.93 1.01 3.62
C SER A 102 19.30 1.26 4.25
N VAL A 103 19.29 2.06 5.30
CA VAL A 103 20.41 2.32 6.17
C VAL A 103 19.98 2.09 7.60
N THR A 104 20.68 1.24 8.33
CA THR A 104 20.42 0.98 9.75
C THR A 104 21.66 1.25 10.58
N LEU A 105 21.47 1.86 11.73
CA LEU A 105 22.48 2.11 12.74
C LEU A 105 22.07 1.44 14.05
N SER A 106 22.91 0.57 14.57
CA SER A 106 22.74 -0.05 15.89
C SER A 106 23.96 0.24 16.76
N THR A 107 23.74 0.75 17.94
CA THR A 107 24.80 1.06 18.90
C THR A 107 24.29 0.87 20.32
N GLY A 108 25.18 0.64 21.27
CA GLY A 108 24.77 0.60 22.67
C GLY A 108 25.85 0.14 23.63
N THR A 109 25.58 0.49 24.88
CA THR A 109 26.23 -0.04 26.09
C THR A 109 25.30 -1.06 26.76
N GLU A 110 25.72 -1.66 27.85
CA GLU A 110 24.88 -2.53 28.68
C GLU A 110 23.62 -1.80 29.16
N HIS A 111 23.71 -0.49 29.43
CA HIS A 111 22.64 0.32 30.01
C HIS A 111 21.84 1.17 29.00
N ASN A 112 22.37 1.39 27.80
CA ASN A 112 21.69 2.18 26.78
C ASN A 112 21.92 1.60 25.37
N GLN A 113 20.85 1.30 24.66
CA GLN A 113 20.90 0.71 23.33
C GLN A 113 20.00 1.51 22.39
N THR A 114 20.56 1.92 21.26
CA THR A 114 19.87 2.74 20.26
C THR A 114 19.87 2.05 18.90
N TYR A 115 18.74 2.08 18.25
CA TYR A 115 18.54 1.63 16.88
C TYR A 115 17.90 2.75 16.06
N LEU A 116 18.47 3.02 14.90
CA LEU A 116 17.95 3.96 13.90
C LEU A 116 17.87 3.25 12.56
N SER A 117 16.81 3.49 11.81
CA SER A 117 16.75 3.09 10.41
C SER A 117 16.06 4.12 9.54
N ALA A 118 16.50 4.19 8.28
CA ALA A 118 15.84 4.90 7.20
C ALA A 118 15.77 3.97 6.00
N ALA A 119 14.59 3.87 5.38
CA ALA A 119 14.38 3.02 4.21
C ALA A 119 13.52 3.73 3.17
N ALA A 120 13.83 3.48 1.90
CA ALA A 120 13.11 3.95 0.74
C ALA A 120 12.71 2.76 -0.13
N VAL A 121 11.46 2.73 -0.57
CA VAL A 121 10.96 1.83 -1.61
C VAL A 121 10.39 2.68 -2.72
N ASN A 122 10.97 2.59 -3.92
CA ASN A 122 10.49 3.26 -5.12
C ASN A 122 10.13 2.22 -6.15
N SER A 123 8.89 2.24 -6.60
CA SER A 123 8.37 1.21 -7.50
C SER A 123 7.65 1.81 -8.69
N ARG A 124 7.95 1.25 -9.85
CA ARG A 124 7.20 1.37 -11.08
C ARG A 124 6.61 0.00 -11.43
N GLY A 125 5.30 -0.09 -11.55
CA GLY A 125 4.61 -1.34 -11.88
C GLY A 125 4.76 -1.76 -13.35
N ILE A 126 4.30 -2.96 -13.66
CA ILE A 126 4.26 -3.49 -15.03
C ILE A 126 3.19 -2.81 -15.90
N ILE A 127 2.23 -2.11 -15.28
CA ILE A 127 1.20 -1.33 -15.98
C ILE A 127 1.67 0.11 -16.11
N PRO A 128 1.54 0.72 -17.30
CA PRO A 128 1.95 2.11 -17.50
C PRO A 128 1.35 3.08 -16.46
N ASN A 129 2.17 4.03 -15.99
CA ASN A 129 1.80 5.06 -14.99
C ASN A 129 1.37 4.51 -13.61
N ASN A 130 1.66 3.25 -13.30
CA ASN A 130 1.50 2.72 -11.95
C ASN A 130 2.79 2.97 -11.15
N LYS A 131 2.66 3.59 -9.97
CA LYS A 131 3.79 3.93 -9.10
C LYS A 131 3.44 3.68 -7.64
N TYR A 132 4.47 3.34 -6.86
CA TYR A 132 4.41 3.24 -5.42
C TYR A 132 5.72 3.70 -4.80
N ASP A 133 5.66 4.67 -3.92
CA ASP A 133 6.80 5.19 -3.18
C ASP A 133 6.50 5.12 -1.68
N ARG A 134 7.49 4.67 -0.89
CA ARG A 134 7.38 4.61 0.56
C ARG A 134 8.72 4.94 1.21
N TYR A 135 8.68 5.81 2.20
CA TYR A 135 9.82 6.19 3.02
C TYR A 135 9.50 5.90 4.49
N ASN A 136 10.38 5.19 5.16
CA ASN A 136 10.23 4.80 6.56
C ASN A 136 11.39 5.34 7.37
N PHE A 137 11.10 5.92 8.53
CA PHE A 137 12.09 6.30 9.53
C PHE A 137 11.73 5.62 10.84
N THR A 138 12.71 4.96 11.47
CA THR A 138 12.52 4.24 12.73
C THR A 138 13.58 4.66 13.71
N PHE A 139 13.15 4.98 14.92
CA PHE A 139 13.97 5.21 16.09
C PHE A 139 13.51 4.28 17.20
N ARG A 140 14.47 3.66 17.90
CA ARG A 140 14.21 2.91 19.13
C ARG A 140 15.35 3.07 20.08
N ASN A 141 15.03 3.30 21.35
CA ASN A 141 16.01 3.34 22.44
C ASN A 141 15.51 2.51 23.62
N THR A 142 16.40 1.75 24.20
CA THR A 142 16.19 1.00 25.44
C THR A 142 17.24 1.45 26.44
N THR A 143 16.81 1.93 27.61
CA THR A 143 17.69 2.41 28.66
C THR A 143 17.36 1.75 29.98
N LEU A 144 18.39 1.33 30.69
CA LEU A 144 18.33 0.80 32.04
C LEU A 144 18.79 1.86 33.06
N PHE A 145 18.07 1.98 34.17
CA PHE A 145 18.30 2.94 35.25
C PHE A 145 18.25 2.24 36.60
N LEU A 146 18.67 2.96 37.65
CA LEU A 146 18.55 2.52 39.04
C LEU A 146 19.14 1.09 39.26
N GLU A 147 20.39 0.93 38.88
CA GLU A 147 21.06 -0.39 38.98
C GLU A 147 20.28 -1.50 38.28
N ASP A 148 19.83 -1.21 37.04
CA ASP A 148 19.07 -2.11 36.16
C ASP A 148 17.65 -2.49 36.64
N LYS A 149 17.19 -1.94 37.75
CA LYS A 149 15.83 -2.18 38.26
C LYS A 149 14.76 -1.50 37.41
N MET A 150 15.10 -0.46 36.67
CA MET A 150 14.14 0.26 35.82
C MET A 150 14.57 0.22 34.35
N LYS A 151 13.65 -0.19 33.49
CA LYS A 151 13.87 -0.27 32.03
C LYS A 151 12.86 0.59 31.30
N LEU A 152 13.36 1.54 30.51
CA LEU A 152 12.57 2.34 29.57
C LEU A 152 12.86 1.90 28.14
N ASP A 153 11.82 1.59 27.38
CA ASP A 153 11.88 1.29 25.95
C ASP A 153 10.99 2.32 25.21
N VAL A 154 11.58 3.15 24.38
CA VAL A 154 10.86 4.13 23.56
C VAL A 154 11.06 3.86 22.09
N GLY A 155 10.00 4.06 21.30
CA GLY A 155 10.02 3.89 19.87
C GLY A 155 9.25 4.98 19.16
N ALA A 156 9.77 5.42 18.01
CA ALA A 156 9.11 6.31 17.09
C ALA A 156 9.29 5.81 15.66
N GLN A 157 8.21 5.82 14.89
CA GLN A 157 8.24 5.51 13.47
C GLN A 157 7.47 6.57 12.71
N TYR A 158 7.99 6.96 11.55
CA TYR A 158 7.31 7.82 10.60
C TYR A 158 7.35 7.19 9.22
N ILE A 159 6.21 7.16 8.55
CA ILE A 159 6.03 6.52 7.25
C ILE A 159 5.32 7.51 6.33
N MET A 160 5.95 7.81 5.20
CA MET A 160 5.33 8.50 4.07
C MET A 160 5.09 7.48 2.97
N GLN A 161 3.90 7.47 2.39
CA GLN A 161 3.56 6.56 1.31
C GLN A 161 2.75 7.30 0.26
N LYS A 162 3.15 7.12 -1.00
CA LYS A 162 2.40 7.61 -2.16
C LYS A 162 2.18 6.47 -3.13
N ASP A 163 0.97 6.32 -3.60
CA ASP A 163 0.68 5.42 -4.69
C ASP A 163 -0.17 6.10 -5.77
N ARG A 164 0.05 5.67 -7.00
CA ARG A 164 -0.67 6.17 -8.16
C ARG A 164 -1.15 5.01 -9.02
N ASN A 165 -2.43 5.08 -9.39
CA ASN A 165 -3.08 4.20 -10.34
C ASN A 165 -2.93 2.71 -10.01
N MET A 166 -3.03 2.32 -8.74
CA MET A 166 -3.21 0.93 -8.38
C MET A 166 -4.42 0.38 -9.13
N VAL A 167 -4.26 -0.82 -9.70
CA VAL A 167 -5.25 -1.40 -10.61
C VAL A 167 -6.58 -1.58 -9.91
N ASN A 168 -7.63 -1.01 -10.49
CA ASN A 168 -8.99 -1.24 -10.03
C ASN A 168 -9.53 -2.58 -10.54
N GLN A 169 -10.39 -3.17 -9.76
CA GLN A 169 -11.23 -4.28 -10.21
C GLN A 169 -12.36 -3.77 -11.12
N GLY A 170 -12.98 -4.68 -11.85
CA GLY A 170 -14.07 -4.39 -12.75
C GLY A 170 -13.64 -4.18 -14.20
N ILE A 171 -14.56 -3.74 -15.05
CA ILE A 171 -14.36 -3.66 -16.50
C ILE A 171 -13.96 -2.25 -16.93
N TYR A 172 -14.63 -1.22 -16.42
CA TYR A 172 -14.58 0.13 -16.99
C TYR A 172 -13.37 0.95 -16.56
N ALA A 173 -12.90 0.75 -15.34
CA ALA A 173 -11.74 1.44 -14.78
C ALA A 173 -10.48 0.57 -14.76
N ASN A 174 -10.56 -0.63 -15.32
CA ASN A 174 -9.45 -1.58 -15.40
C ASN A 174 -8.85 -1.58 -16.80
N PRO A 175 -7.62 -1.10 -16.98
CA PRO A 175 -6.98 -1.04 -18.31
C PRO A 175 -6.73 -2.43 -18.90
N LEU A 176 -6.66 -3.47 -18.07
CA LEU A 176 -6.40 -4.85 -18.52
C LEU A 176 -7.55 -5.38 -19.37
N SER A 177 -8.80 -5.01 -19.04
CA SER A 177 -9.97 -5.43 -19.82
C SER A 177 -9.83 -5.00 -21.29
N SER A 178 -9.47 -3.75 -21.52
CA SER A 178 -9.28 -3.22 -22.87
C SER A 178 -8.05 -3.80 -23.56
N ALA A 179 -6.95 -3.99 -22.82
CA ALA A 179 -5.72 -4.57 -23.38
C ALA A 179 -5.93 -6.02 -23.81
N TYR A 180 -6.62 -6.83 -23.01
CA TYR A 180 -6.86 -8.23 -23.34
C TYR A 180 -7.90 -8.43 -24.44
N LEU A 181 -8.94 -7.62 -24.45
CA LEU A 181 -10.03 -7.70 -25.44
C LEU A 181 -9.70 -6.96 -26.74
N PHE A 182 -8.52 -6.35 -26.86
CA PHE A 182 -8.11 -5.68 -28.09
C PHE A 182 -8.14 -6.66 -29.27
N PRO A 183 -8.85 -6.31 -30.38
CA PRO A 183 -9.04 -7.22 -31.49
C PRO A 183 -7.74 -7.58 -32.19
N ARG A 184 -7.54 -8.85 -32.43
CA ARG A 184 -6.41 -9.35 -33.22
C ARG A 184 -6.59 -8.93 -34.67
N GLY A 185 -5.52 -8.49 -35.31
CA GLY A 185 -5.56 -7.93 -36.65
C GLY A 185 -5.60 -6.41 -36.72
N ASN A 186 -5.92 -5.74 -35.62
CA ASN A 186 -5.79 -4.29 -35.51
C ASN A 186 -4.37 -3.92 -35.07
N ASP A 187 -3.90 -2.76 -35.48
CA ASP A 187 -2.58 -2.27 -35.12
C ASP A 187 -2.62 -1.59 -33.75
N TRP A 188 -1.87 -2.13 -32.81
CA TRP A 188 -1.80 -1.56 -31.46
C TRP A 188 -1.13 -0.21 -31.42
N GLU A 189 -0.17 0.06 -32.31
CA GLU A 189 0.55 1.33 -32.33
C GLU A 189 -0.39 2.52 -32.55
N ASP A 190 -1.43 2.33 -33.37
CA ASP A 190 -2.44 3.37 -33.60
C ASP A 190 -3.17 3.79 -32.31
N TYR A 191 -3.22 2.90 -31.33
CA TYR A 191 -3.96 3.10 -30.07
C TYR A 191 -3.10 3.60 -28.92
N LYS A 192 -1.79 3.60 -29.08
CA LYS A 192 -0.87 4.29 -28.17
C LYS A 192 -1.12 5.80 -28.16
N MET A 193 -1.62 6.34 -29.27
CA MET A 193 -2.18 7.69 -29.32
C MET A 193 -3.56 7.68 -28.66
N TYR A 194 -3.61 7.73 -27.36
CA TYR A 194 -4.83 7.58 -26.58
C TYR A 194 -5.72 8.83 -26.53
N GLU A 195 -5.26 9.97 -27.06
CA GLU A 195 -6.00 11.23 -27.08
C GLU A 195 -5.78 11.99 -28.39
N ARG A 196 -6.79 12.74 -28.81
CA ARG A 196 -6.76 13.66 -29.93
C ARG A 196 -7.37 14.99 -29.55
N TYR A 197 -6.85 16.06 -30.14
CA TYR A 197 -7.41 17.40 -29.93
C TYR A 197 -8.75 17.53 -30.65
N ASP A 198 -9.76 17.90 -29.91
CA ASP A 198 -11.11 18.18 -30.39
C ASP A 198 -11.27 19.70 -30.54
N LEU A 199 -11.42 20.17 -31.79
CA LEU A 199 -11.53 21.59 -32.10
C LEU A 199 -12.84 22.22 -31.60
N GLU A 200 -13.92 21.43 -31.54
CA GLU A 200 -15.24 21.91 -31.09
C GLU A 200 -15.25 22.12 -29.58
N ARG A 201 -14.65 21.18 -28.87
CA ARG A 201 -14.55 21.21 -27.39
C ARG A 201 -13.32 21.96 -26.89
N ASN A 202 -12.40 22.36 -27.80
CA ASN A 202 -11.15 23.04 -27.51
C ASN A 202 -10.32 22.31 -26.41
N MET A 203 -10.23 20.98 -26.48
CA MET A 203 -9.52 20.15 -25.53
C MET A 203 -9.09 18.81 -26.13
N TYR A 204 -8.21 18.10 -25.44
CA TYR A 204 -7.92 16.72 -25.77
C TYR A 204 -9.02 15.79 -25.29
N THR A 205 -9.51 14.92 -26.20
CA THR A 205 -10.52 13.89 -25.92
C THR A 205 -9.94 12.51 -26.14
N GLN A 206 -10.54 11.51 -25.53
CA GLN A 206 -10.11 10.13 -25.65
C GLN A 206 -10.20 9.66 -27.12
N TYR A 207 -9.14 9.05 -27.60
CA TYR A 207 -9.14 8.34 -28.86
C TYR A 207 -9.21 6.83 -28.62
N TRP A 208 -10.34 6.26 -29.01
CA TRP A 208 -10.58 4.82 -28.92
C TRP A 208 -11.46 4.35 -30.10
N PRO A 209 -10.84 4.08 -31.29
CA PRO A 209 -11.61 3.76 -32.50
C PRO A 209 -12.33 2.42 -32.45
N GLN A 210 -12.05 1.56 -31.45
CA GLN A 210 -12.84 0.33 -31.22
C GLN A 210 -14.29 0.64 -30.83
N GLY A 211 -14.57 1.90 -30.50
CA GLY A 211 -15.88 2.29 -30.02
C GLY A 211 -16.23 1.70 -28.65
N GLY A 212 -17.48 1.88 -28.27
CA GLY A 212 -17.92 1.44 -26.97
C GLY A 212 -18.23 -0.05 -26.88
N GLY A 213 -18.33 -0.80 -27.96
CA GLY A 213 -18.77 -2.19 -27.97
C GLY A 213 -19.91 -2.47 -27.00
N SER A 214 -20.16 -3.71 -26.69
CA SER A 214 -21.15 -4.10 -25.65
C SER A 214 -20.68 -3.75 -24.23
N PHE A 215 -19.39 -3.60 -24.01
CA PHE A 215 -18.81 -3.27 -22.70
C PHE A 215 -18.42 -1.81 -22.54
N ARG A 216 -18.52 -0.98 -23.56
CA ARG A 216 -18.10 0.43 -23.55
C ARG A 216 -16.69 0.61 -22.93
N LEU A 217 -15.73 -0.17 -23.42
CA LEU A 217 -14.35 -0.12 -22.98
C LEU A 217 -13.72 1.23 -23.35
N GLN A 218 -12.64 1.55 -22.65
CA GLN A 218 -11.85 2.75 -22.88
C GLN A 218 -10.45 2.36 -23.38
N ASN A 219 -9.77 3.31 -24.03
CA ASN A 219 -8.35 3.14 -24.32
C ASN A 219 -7.58 2.89 -23.01
N PRO A 220 -6.80 1.80 -22.87
CA PRO A 220 -6.09 1.48 -21.63
C PRO A 220 -5.08 2.57 -21.24
N TYR A 221 -4.46 3.25 -22.21
CA TYR A 221 -3.57 4.39 -21.93
C TYR A 221 -4.34 5.62 -21.43
N TRP A 222 -5.58 5.85 -21.93
CA TRP A 222 -6.45 6.88 -21.35
C TRP A 222 -6.74 6.59 -19.89
N ILE A 223 -7.07 5.35 -19.55
CA ILE A 223 -7.27 4.94 -18.15
C ILE A 223 -6.02 5.22 -17.32
N ASN A 224 -4.83 4.88 -17.84
CA ASN A 224 -3.58 5.05 -17.11
C ASN A 224 -3.15 6.51 -16.94
N TYR A 225 -3.43 7.38 -17.91
CA TYR A 225 -2.89 8.74 -17.93
C TYR A 225 -3.94 9.84 -17.71
N ARG A 226 -5.24 9.51 -17.80
CA ARG A 226 -6.34 10.47 -17.65
C ARG A 226 -7.38 10.08 -16.60
N ASN A 227 -7.37 8.85 -16.10
CA ASN A 227 -8.19 8.43 -14.97
C ASN A 227 -7.29 8.23 -13.74
N LEU A 228 -6.80 9.35 -13.21
CA LEU A 228 -5.80 9.35 -12.16
C LEU A 228 -6.42 9.07 -10.79
N ARG A 229 -5.77 8.21 -10.05
CA ARG A 229 -6.10 7.87 -8.66
C ARG A 229 -4.81 7.86 -7.87
N GLU A 230 -4.78 8.67 -6.83
CA GLU A 230 -3.59 8.88 -6.03
C GLU A 230 -3.93 8.77 -4.55
N ASN A 231 -3.12 8.04 -3.79
CA ASN A 231 -3.11 8.07 -2.35
C ASN A 231 -1.84 8.77 -1.87
N ASP A 232 -2.01 9.65 -0.89
CA ASP A 232 -0.93 10.28 -0.15
C ASP A 232 -1.17 10.01 1.35
N LYS A 233 -0.29 9.23 1.97
CA LYS A 233 -0.47 8.76 3.34
C LYS A 233 0.74 9.05 4.20
N ASP A 234 0.50 9.74 5.29
CA ASP A 234 1.43 9.93 6.39
C ASP A 234 0.98 9.13 7.61
N ARG A 235 1.91 8.41 8.24
CA ARG A 235 1.63 7.66 9.46
C ARG A 235 2.77 7.82 10.44
N TYR A 236 2.44 8.11 11.69
CA TYR A 236 3.40 8.07 12.77
C TYR A 236 2.94 7.16 13.90
N MET A 237 3.90 6.42 14.44
CA MET A 237 3.69 5.51 15.57
C MET A 237 4.68 5.87 16.66
N LEU A 238 4.16 6.07 17.87
CA LEU A 238 4.95 6.35 19.05
C LEU A 238 4.68 5.28 20.11
N SER A 239 5.70 4.83 20.79
CA SER A 239 5.56 3.86 21.89
C SER A 239 6.50 4.19 23.02
N ALA A 240 6.04 3.96 24.23
CA ALA A 240 6.87 3.98 25.42
C ALA A 240 6.45 2.82 26.33
N ALA A 241 7.42 2.10 26.88
CA ALA A 241 7.22 1.04 27.86
C ALA A 241 8.20 1.26 29.01
N LEU A 242 7.69 1.33 30.22
CA LEU A 242 8.45 1.42 31.45
C LEU A 242 8.21 0.19 32.28
N SER A 243 9.25 -0.49 32.70
CA SER A 243 9.21 -1.62 33.62
C SER A 243 10.08 -1.32 34.84
N TYR A 244 9.59 -1.61 36.05
CA TYR A 244 10.28 -1.36 37.28
C TYR A 244 10.18 -2.55 38.22
N ASP A 245 11.34 -3.09 38.61
CA ASP A 245 11.49 -4.16 39.61
C ASP A 245 11.47 -3.52 41.00
N ILE A 246 10.29 -3.43 41.62
CA ILE A 246 10.11 -2.86 42.96
C ILE A 246 10.81 -3.75 43.99
N LEU A 247 10.64 -5.05 43.83
CA LEU A 247 11.26 -6.09 44.65
C LEU A 247 11.72 -7.21 43.71
N SER A 248 12.61 -8.09 44.16
CA SER A 248 13.08 -9.24 43.37
C SER A 248 11.97 -10.18 42.89
N TRP A 249 10.79 -10.11 43.49
CA TRP A 249 9.61 -10.92 43.15
C TRP A 249 8.43 -10.09 42.67
N LEU A 250 8.54 -8.74 42.60
CA LEU A 250 7.46 -7.82 42.25
C LEU A 250 7.92 -6.83 41.20
N ASN A 251 7.34 -6.90 40.00
CA ASN A 251 7.57 -6.00 38.91
C ASN A 251 6.30 -5.27 38.49
N VAL A 252 6.40 -3.99 38.18
CA VAL A 252 5.34 -3.22 37.55
C VAL A 252 5.78 -2.75 36.18
N ALA A 253 4.90 -2.90 35.16
CA ALA A 253 5.17 -2.47 33.81
C ALA A 253 4.00 -1.68 33.24
N GLY A 254 4.29 -0.53 32.63
CA GLY A 254 3.32 0.30 31.92
C GLY A 254 3.71 0.51 30.47
N ARG A 255 2.75 0.50 29.55
CA ARG A 255 2.98 0.74 28.11
C ARG A 255 1.96 1.72 27.56
N VAL A 256 2.42 2.59 26.66
CA VAL A 256 1.57 3.47 25.88
C VAL A 256 1.98 3.36 24.41
N ARG A 257 0.99 3.31 23.53
CA ARG A 257 1.19 3.32 22.07
C ARG A 257 0.21 4.27 21.43
N LEU A 258 0.71 5.07 20.52
CA LEU A 258 -0.06 5.96 19.65
C LEU A 258 0.25 5.57 18.21
N ASP A 259 -0.79 5.38 17.40
CA ASP A 259 -0.68 5.11 15.98
C ASP A 259 -1.69 6.03 15.27
N ASN A 260 -1.18 6.94 14.46
CA ASN A 260 -2.02 7.88 13.73
C ASN A 260 -1.64 7.82 12.25
N SER A 261 -2.65 7.78 11.38
CA SER A 261 -2.48 7.93 9.95
C SER A 261 -3.41 8.96 9.36
N TYR A 262 -2.90 9.69 8.40
CA TYR A 262 -3.61 10.65 7.56
C TYR A 262 -3.49 10.16 6.13
N ASN A 263 -4.61 10.00 5.44
CA ASN A 263 -4.65 9.54 4.07
C ASN A 263 -5.52 10.47 3.24
N THR A 264 -4.96 11.00 2.16
CA THR A 264 -5.69 11.76 1.15
C THR A 264 -5.77 10.90 -0.12
N TYR A 265 -6.98 10.47 -0.47
CA TYR A 265 -7.25 9.79 -1.72
C TYR A 265 -7.86 10.76 -2.70
N THR A 266 -7.24 10.92 -3.87
CA THR A 266 -7.68 11.84 -4.92
C THR A 266 -8.03 11.07 -6.20
N GLN A 267 -9.17 11.42 -6.80
CA GLN A 267 -9.62 10.92 -8.09
C GLN A 267 -9.76 12.07 -9.08
N LYS A 268 -9.12 11.97 -10.25
CA LYS A 268 -9.21 12.94 -11.35
C LYS A 268 -9.47 12.18 -12.63
N TYR A 269 -10.71 12.18 -13.07
CA TYR A 269 -11.07 11.60 -14.35
C TYR A 269 -11.32 12.73 -15.34
N TYR A 270 -10.51 12.76 -16.38
CA TYR A 270 -10.56 13.82 -17.37
C TYR A 270 -11.83 13.75 -18.21
N ALA A 271 -12.26 14.90 -18.74
CA ALA A 271 -13.34 15.00 -19.70
C ALA A 271 -13.11 14.05 -20.88
N SER A 272 -14.16 13.46 -21.42
CA SER A 272 -14.13 12.33 -22.38
C SER A 272 -13.90 10.94 -21.75
N THR A 273 -13.71 10.84 -20.45
CA THR A 273 -13.86 9.56 -19.75
C THR A 273 -15.32 9.11 -19.83
N ILE A 274 -15.54 7.81 -19.98
CA ILE A 274 -16.93 7.27 -20.11
C ILE A 274 -17.81 7.68 -18.93
N ALA A 275 -19.06 8.06 -19.24
CA ALA A 275 -20.01 8.52 -18.24
C ALA A 275 -20.31 7.50 -17.14
N THR A 276 -20.12 6.20 -17.39
CA THR A 276 -20.29 5.13 -16.39
C THR A 276 -19.41 5.32 -15.15
N ILE A 277 -18.22 5.96 -15.29
CA ILE A 277 -17.30 6.22 -14.17
C ILE A 277 -17.05 7.72 -13.90
N ALA A 278 -17.24 8.58 -14.89
CA ALA A 278 -17.06 10.02 -14.73
C ALA A 278 -18.36 10.75 -14.39
N GLU A 279 -19.52 10.07 -14.51
CA GLU A 279 -20.86 10.59 -14.20
C GLU A 279 -21.22 11.89 -14.97
N GLY A 280 -20.34 12.37 -15.83
CA GLY A 280 -20.51 13.60 -16.61
C GLY A 280 -19.50 13.71 -17.76
N GLU A 281 -19.68 14.73 -18.61
CA GLU A 281 -18.84 14.92 -19.80
C GLU A 281 -17.60 15.78 -19.58
N ASN A 282 -17.61 16.62 -18.54
CA ASN A 282 -16.50 17.56 -18.25
C ASN A 282 -15.44 16.96 -17.31
N GLY A 283 -15.61 15.69 -16.91
CA GLY A 283 -14.72 14.95 -16.02
C GLY A 283 -15.31 14.76 -14.63
N PHE A 284 -14.53 14.16 -13.76
CA PHE A 284 -14.92 13.86 -12.37
C PHE A 284 -13.77 14.21 -11.43
N TYR A 285 -14.12 14.76 -10.29
CA TYR A 285 -13.17 15.03 -9.21
C TYR A 285 -13.67 14.47 -7.89
N GLY A 286 -12.79 13.83 -7.15
CA GLY A 286 -13.09 13.34 -5.83
C GLY A 286 -11.88 13.44 -4.91
N VAL A 287 -12.13 13.82 -3.66
CA VAL A 287 -11.14 13.83 -2.58
C VAL A 287 -11.75 13.15 -1.36
N THR A 288 -11.02 12.21 -0.78
CA THR A 288 -11.37 11.58 0.49
C THR A 288 -10.19 11.75 1.45
N ASN A 289 -10.42 12.46 2.54
CA ASN A 289 -9.47 12.58 3.63
C ASN A 289 -9.89 11.63 4.74
N THR A 290 -9.01 10.69 5.09
CA THR A 290 -9.23 9.73 6.18
C THR A 290 -8.19 9.96 7.27
N ARG A 291 -8.63 9.98 8.50
CA ARG A 291 -7.80 10.05 9.69
C ARG A 291 -8.11 8.87 10.59
N ASP A 292 -7.11 8.01 10.79
CA ASP A 292 -7.20 6.91 11.74
C ASP A 292 -6.31 7.22 12.95
N LYS A 293 -6.84 7.03 14.13
CA LYS A 293 -6.13 7.21 15.39
C LYS A 293 -6.37 6.01 16.28
N GLN A 294 -5.30 5.39 16.74
CA GLN A 294 -5.32 4.33 17.73
C GLN A 294 -4.49 4.75 18.95
N THR A 295 -5.09 4.68 20.11
CA THR A 295 -4.42 4.87 21.40
C THR A 295 -4.56 3.59 22.21
N TYR A 296 -3.44 3.08 22.70
CA TYR A 296 -3.40 1.91 23.58
C TYR A 296 -2.53 2.22 24.79
N ALA A 297 -3.00 1.83 25.98
CA ALA A 297 -2.24 1.88 27.21
C ALA A 297 -2.52 0.62 28.05
N ASP A 298 -1.52 0.12 28.75
CA ASP A 298 -1.71 -0.93 29.74
C ASP A 298 -0.81 -0.73 30.95
N LEU A 299 -1.23 -1.34 32.05
CA LEU A 299 -0.47 -1.45 33.29
C LEU A 299 -0.53 -2.91 33.74
N LEU A 300 0.62 -3.50 34.05
CA LEU A 300 0.78 -4.87 34.48
C LEU A 300 1.54 -4.91 35.80
N LEU A 301 1.02 -5.67 36.74
CA LEU A 301 1.69 -6.08 38.00
C LEU A 301 2.04 -7.56 37.86
N ASN A 302 3.33 -7.87 37.93
CA ASN A 302 3.85 -9.23 37.82
C ASN A 302 4.41 -9.64 39.16
N ILE A 303 3.90 -10.75 39.73
CA ILE A 303 4.30 -11.36 40.98
C ILE A 303 4.91 -12.70 40.68
N ASN A 304 6.14 -12.94 41.15
CA ASN A 304 6.81 -14.25 41.05
C ASN A 304 7.57 -14.51 42.33
N LYS A 305 6.92 -15.14 43.31
CA LYS A 305 7.46 -15.32 44.63
C LYS A 305 7.48 -16.80 45.03
N THR A 306 8.65 -17.23 45.48
CA THR A 306 8.84 -18.55 46.08
C THR A 306 8.79 -18.45 47.61
N PHE A 307 8.05 -19.35 48.24
CA PHE A 307 7.87 -19.43 49.68
C PHE A 307 8.46 -20.77 50.13
N GLY A 308 9.56 -20.74 50.87
CA GLY A 308 10.27 -21.96 51.26
C GLY A 308 10.80 -22.74 50.06
N GLU A 309 10.84 -24.06 50.15
CA GLU A 309 11.32 -24.95 49.08
C GLU A 309 10.18 -25.52 48.21
N ASP A 310 8.94 -25.50 48.72
CA ASP A 310 7.82 -26.27 48.14
C ASP A 310 6.76 -25.42 47.39
N TRP A 311 6.72 -24.11 47.62
CA TRP A 311 5.65 -23.27 47.07
C TRP A 311 6.14 -22.11 46.24
N SER A 312 5.60 -21.98 45.03
CA SER A 312 5.80 -20.80 44.20
C SER A 312 4.47 -20.21 43.75
N LEU A 313 4.38 -18.87 43.79
CA LEU A 313 3.24 -18.10 43.30
C LEU A 313 3.69 -17.27 42.10
N THR A 314 3.07 -17.50 40.95
CA THR A 314 3.18 -16.62 39.76
C THR A 314 1.79 -16.06 39.49
N ALA A 315 1.67 -14.75 39.51
CA ALA A 315 0.41 -14.04 39.20
C ALA A 315 0.69 -12.79 38.39
N ASN A 316 -0.20 -12.51 37.41
CA ASN A 316 -0.19 -11.31 36.64
C ASN A 316 -1.54 -10.62 36.76
N ILE A 317 -1.53 -9.34 37.13
CA ILE A 317 -2.72 -8.52 37.26
C ILE A 317 -2.53 -7.32 36.33
N GLY A 318 -3.51 -7.05 35.47
CA GLY A 318 -3.36 -5.97 34.51
C GLY A 318 -4.66 -5.28 34.16
N ALA A 319 -4.52 -4.07 33.70
CA ALA A 319 -5.60 -3.28 33.10
C ALA A 319 -5.11 -2.70 31.77
N SER A 320 -6.00 -2.60 30.78
CA SER A 320 -5.68 -2.01 29.49
C SER A 320 -6.80 -1.07 29.03
N TYR A 321 -6.38 -0.07 28.27
CA TYR A 321 -7.24 0.86 27.58
C TYR A 321 -6.92 0.85 26.09
N SER A 322 -7.95 0.82 25.25
CA SER A 322 -7.79 0.91 23.79
C SER A 322 -8.90 1.81 23.23
N ASP A 323 -8.50 2.81 22.45
CA ASP A 323 -9.41 3.70 21.73
C ASP A 323 -9.01 3.75 20.26
N ASN A 324 -9.94 3.40 19.37
CA ASN A 324 -9.75 3.40 17.93
C ASN A 324 -10.79 4.35 17.33
N ARG A 325 -10.32 5.38 16.62
CA ARG A 325 -11.15 6.36 15.91
C ARG A 325 -10.77 6.39 14.46
N SER A 326 -11.78 6.39 13.60
CA SER A 326 -11.64 6.61 12.16
C SER A 326 -12.61 7.69 11.75
N GLU A 327 -12.09 8.73 11.11
CA GLU A 327 -12.85 9.86 10.59
C GLU A 327 -12.57 9.96 9.11
N ALA A 328 -13.62 10.07 8.29
CA ALA A 328 -13.48 10.24 6.85
C ALA A 328 -14.36 11.40 6.38
N LEU A 329 -13.79 12.28 5.59
CA LEU A 329 -14.49 13.31 4.84
C LEU A 329 -14.29 13.06 3.35
N ALA A 330 -15.37 12.81 2.64
CA ALA A 330 -15.34 12.57 1.21
C ALA A 330 -16.22 13.61 0.49
N VAL A 331 -15.67 14.21 -0.54
CA VAL A 331 -16.38 15.08 -1.48
C VAL A 331 -16.03 14.60 -2.88
N SER A 332 -17.03 14.29 -3.70
CA SER A 332 -16.82 13.82 -5.06
C SER A 332 -18.02 14.09 -5.93
N GLY A 333 -17.77 14.25 -7.22
CA GLY A 333 -18.83 14.38 -8.22
C GLY A 333 -18.30 14.72 -9.61
N PRO A 334 -19.21 14.66 -10.61
CA PRO A 334 -18.88 15.13 -11.95
C PRO A 334 -18.66 16.65 -11.96
N ILE A 335 -17.75 17.11 -12.80
CA ILE A 335 -17.58 18.53 -13.07
C ILE A 335 -18.84 19.02 -13.77
N ALA A 336 -19.40 20.14 -13.28
CA ALA A 336 -20.67 20.68 -13.76
C ALA A 336 -20.69 20.81 -15.30
N ALA A 337 -21.83 20.51 -15.92
CA ALA A 337 -22.00 20.54 -17.38
C ALA A 337 -21.73 21.94 -17.99
N ASN A 338 -22.03 23.00 -17.24
CA ASN A 338 -21.73 24.38 -17.61
C ASN A 338 -20.38 24.88 -17.09
N GLY A 339 -19.58 24.02 -16.44
CA GLY A 339 -18.25 24.29 -15.94
C GLY A 339 -17.16 24.10 -17.01
N LEU A 340 -15.95 24.52 -16.67
CA LEU A 340 -14.78 24.28 -17.50
C LEU A 340 -14.36 22.81 -17.42
N PRO A 341 -14.21 22.10 -18.57
CA PRO A 341 -13.72 20.74 -18.58
C PRO A 341 -12.35 20.61 -17.88
N ASN A 342 -12.16 19.53 -17.12
CA ASN A 342 -10.91 19.26 -16.42
C ASN A 342 -10.51 20.29 -15.34
N PHE A 343 -11.44 21.13 -14.90
CA PHE A 343 -11.21 22.04 -13.79
C PHE A 343 -11.51 21.31 -12.46
N PHE A 344 -10.49 20.63 -11.93
CA PHE A 344 -10.59 19.75 -10.74
C PHE A 344 -10.66 20.57 -9.44
N THR A 345 -11.86 20.98 -9.09
CA THR A 345 -12.18 21.64 -7.82
C THR A 345 -13.50 21.14 -7.25
N VAL A 346 -13.65 21.17 -5.93
CA VAL A 346 -14.87 20.84 -5.19
C VAL A 346 -15.24 21.98 -4.24
#